data_77db9afe4a352d36ef174581d1581f9e
#
_entry.id   77db9afe4a352d36ef174581d1581f9e
#
_cell.length_a   1.000
_cell.length_b   1.000
_cell.length_c   1.000
_cell.angle_alpha   90.00
_cell.angle_beta   90.00
_cell.angle_gamma   90.00
#
_symmetry.space_group_name_H-M   'P 1'
#
loop_
_entity.id
_entity.type
_entity.pdbx_description
1 polymer ?
#
loop_
_entity_poly.entity_id
_entity_poly.type
_entity_poly.pdbx_seq_one_letter_code
_entity_poly.pdbx_strand_id
1 'polypeptide(L)'
;ETTEAPVVVPNLEGYTEDQAKKELEELGLVPTFENEASDTIEKDLVTRTNPAATTSIARGLPITVYISTGPDALTVPDVVGMSSQQAQERLASEGFAGNTIVESPENNPAFQAGQVVRVEPGVGSLVPVDQSFTLVIATGNVDIPALNPGMTQQEAVDALKAQNLTARIQSEPSGDYEVGQLIRWEPLSGTVPRLSTVTLWIASEPIETATPTPTPTPTTPPPVDPGTGDGGGGGDGD
;
A
#
# COMPACT_ATOMS: atom_id res chain seq x y z
N GLU A 1 50.00 42.63 41.88
CA GLU A 1 49.12 41.67 41.13
C GLU A 1 48.17 41.04 42.12
N THR A 2 46.93 41.47 42.13
CA THR A 2 45.89 40.88 42.98
C THR A 2 45.49 39.52 42.29
N THR A 3 46.07 38.44 42.81
CA THR A 3 45.68 37.10 42.41
C THR A 3 44.31 36.84 43.02
N GLU A 4 43.22 37.07 42.21
CA GLU A 4 41.89 36.68 42.64
C GLU A 4 41.85 35.18 42.92
N ALA A 5 41.11 34.80 43.97
CA ALA A 5 40.97 33.39 44.34
C ALA A 5 40.38 32.57 43.21
N PRO A 6 40.92 31.35 42.90
CA PRO A 6 40.38 30.48 41.88
C PRO A 6 38.94 30.09 42.21
N VAL A 7 38.13 29.86 41.16
CA VAL A 7 36.73 29.41 41.26
C VAL A 7 36.62 27.97 40.84
N VAL A 8 35.66 27.28 41.43
CA VAL A 8 35.34 25.89 41.07
C VAL A 8 34.27 25.90 39.98
N VAL A 9 34.50 25.19 38.87
CA VAL A 9 33.54 25.02 37.78
C VAL A 9 32.32 24.30 38.33
N PRO A 10 31.11 24.89 38.24
CA PRO A 10 29.88 24.25 38.69
C PRO A 10 29.48 23.10 37.76
N ASN A 11 28.62 22.19 38.25
CA ASN A 11 27.96 21.22 37.37
C ASN A 11 26.80 21.90 36.67
N LEU A 12 26.88 22.04 35.34
CA LEU A 12 25.89 22.72 34.51
C LEU A 12 25.12 21.72 33.61
N GLU A 13 25.35 20.42 33.77
CA GLU A 13 24.63 19.40 33.00
C GLU A 13 23.11 19.56 33.12
N GLY A 14 22.42 19.59 31.98
CA GLY A 14 20.97 19.79 31.91
C GLY A 14 20.51 21.26 32.03
N TYR A 15 21.42 22.23 32.16
CA TYR A 15 21.07 23.66 32.12
C TYR A 15 20.84 24.10 30.68
N THR A 16 20.01 25.13 30.47
CA THR A 16 19.94 25.83 29.19
C THR A 16 21.18 26.71 28.98
N GLU A 17 21.46 27.10 27.72
CA GLU A 17 22.59 28.00 27.41
C GLU A 17 22.56 29.29 28.25
N ASP A 18 21.38 29.93 28.35
CA ASP A 18 21.20 31.16 29.10
C ASP A 18 21.48 30.98 30.61
N GLN A 19 21.03 29.85 31.18
CA GLN A 19 21.29 29.54 32.58
C GLN A 19 22.77 29.30 32.85
N ALA A 20 23.42 28.50 31.97
CA ALA A 20 24.85 28.23 32.08
C ALA A 20 25.69 29.49 31.90
N LYS A 21 25.34 30.35 30.96
CA LYS A 21 25.98 31.62 30.72
C LYS A 21 25.94 32.51 31.98
N LYS A 22 24.76 32.68 32.54
CA LYS A 22 24.54 33.51 33.72
C LYS A 22 25.37 33.01 34.92
N GLU A 23 25.34 31.71 35.22
CA GLU A 23 26.05 31.08 36.31
C GLU A 23 27.57 31.25 36.18
N LEU A 24 28.12 31.09 34.96
CA LEU A 24 29.56 31.22 34.70
C LEU A 24 30.01 32.69 34.74
N GLU A 25 29.23 33.63 34.23
CA GLU A 25 29.52 35.05 34.30
C GLU A 25 29.50 35.57 35.74
N GLU A 26 28.58 35.09 36.59
CA GLU A 26 28.54 35.41 38.03
C GLU A 26 29.80 34.94 38.77
N LEU A 27 30.39 33.84 38.32
CA LEU A 27 31.68 33.32 38.84
C LEU A 27 32.90 34.02 38.22
N GLY A 28 32.70 34.97 37.30
CA GLY A 28 33.77 35.68 36.60
C GLY A 28 34.51 34.85 35.59
N LEU A 29 33.88 33.84 35.01
CA LEU A 29 34.38 33.02 33.90
C LEU A 29 33.84 33.52 32.54
N VAL A 30 34.54 33.21 31.46
CA VAL A 30 34.14 33.61 30.08
C VAL A 30 33.64 32.40 29.32
N PRO A 31 32.31 32.16 29.23
CA PRO A 31 31.77 31.01 28.54
C PRO A 31 31.91 31.15 27.02
N THR A 32 32.26 30.05 26.34
CA THR A 32 32.16 29.83 24.92
C THR A 32 31.30 28.59 24.69
N PHE A 33 30.44 28.61 23.65
CA PHE A 33 29.51 27.53 23.43
C PHE A 33 29.88 26.77 22.16
N GLU A 34 29.84 25.45 22.23
CA GLU A 34 30.06 24.53 21.13
C GLU A 34 28.95 23.47 21.14
N ASN A 35 28.56 23.00 19.96
CA ASN A 35 27.55 21.97 19.83
C ASN A 35 28.18 20.57 19.79
N GLU A 36 27.56 19.60 20.48
CA GLU A 36 27.90 18.18 20.37
C GLU A 36 26.64 17.30 20.40
N ALA A 37 26.70 16.13 19.76
CA ALA A 37 25.61 15.17 19.85
C ALA A 37 25.58 14.48 21.22
N SER A 38 24.39 14.15 21.69
CA SER A 38 24.20 13.40 22.93
C SER A 38 22.97 12.51 22.84
N ASP A 39 23.14 11.22 23.17
CA ASP A 39 22.03 10.26 23.25
C ASP A 39 21.30 10.32 24.61
N THR A 40 21.84 11.05 25.57
CA THR A 40 21.35 11.08 26.98
C THR A 40 20.82 12.43 27.42
N ILE A 41 21.30 13.50 26.80
CA ILE A 41 20.92 14.89 27.15
C ILE A 41 20.05 15.44 26.00
N GLU A 42 18.90 15.99 26.39
CA GLU A 42 17.97 16.60 25.44
C GLU A 42 18.62 17.74 24.65
N LYS A 43 18.14 17.97 23.44
CA LYS A 43 18.58 19.07 22.58
C LYS A 43 18.48 20.42 23.31
N ASP A 44 19.44 21.31 23.04
CA ASP A 44 19.55 22.66 23.58
C ASP A 44 19.89 22.73 25.09
N LEU A 45 20.28 21.59 25.69
CA LEU A 45 20.77 21.54 27.06
C LEU A 45 22.29 21.28 27.13
N VAL A 46 22.92 21.73 28.19
CA VAL A 46 24.36 21.53 28.45
C VAL A 46 24.65 20.06 28.71
N THR A 47 25.60 19.50 27.98
CA THR A 47 26.10 18.12 28.15
C THR A 47 27.24 18.07 29.14
N ARG A 48 28.21 18.97 28.97
CA ARG A 48 29.42 19.07 29.82
C ARG A 48 30.12 20.41 29.63
N THR A 49 31.16 20.64 30.46
CA THR A 49 32.06 21.78 30.32
C THR A 49 33.51 21.33 30.16
N ASN A 50 34.33 22.20 29.58
CA ASN A 50 35.77 22.04 29.55
C ASN A 50 36.46 23.35 29.93
N PRO A 51 37.13 23.43 31.11
CA PRO A 51 37.39 22.34 32.05
C PRO A 51 36.13 21.73 32.68
N ALA A 52 36.23 20.46 33.09
CA ALA A 52 35.10 19.73 33.67
C ALA A 52 34.62 20.33 35.00
N ALA A 53 33.35 20.05 35.37
CA ALA A 53 32.78 20.39 36.65
C ALA A 53 33.72 19.97 37.80
N THR A 54 33.73 20.72 38.91
CA THR A 54 34.57 20.56 40.08
C THR A 54 36.06 20.92 39.86
N THR A 55 36.49 21.29 38.66
CA THR A 55 37.87 21.80 38.42
C THR A 55 38.01 23.20 38.95
N SER A 56 39.15 23.50 39.61
CA SER A 56 39.47 24.85 40.08
C SER A 56 40.26 25.61 39.03
N ILE A 57 39.74 26.76 38.57
CA ILE A 57 40.38 27.60 37.55
C ILE A 57 40.41 29.06 37.99
N ALA A 58 41.33 29.85 37.41
CA ALA A 58 41.42 31.28 37.69
C ALA A 58 40.21 32.03 37.04
N ARG A 59 39.79 33.11 37.69
CA ARG A 59 38.79 34.02 37.13
C ARG A 59 39.29 34.65 35.83
N GLY A 60 38.36 34.97 34.93
CA GLY A 60 38.65 35.55 33.61
C GLY A 60 39.13 34.55 32.58
N LEU A 61 39.30 33.26 32.91
CA LEU A 61 39.65 32.24 31.96
C LEU A 61 38.43 31.79 31.14
N PRO A 62 38.65 31.42 29.87
CA PRO A 62 37.60 30.86 29.04
C PRO A 62 37.20 29.44 29.50
N ILE A 63 35.92 29.14 29.39
CA ILE A 63 35.35 27.83 29.65
C ILE A 63 34.46 27.45 28.48
N THR A 64 34.68 26.28 27.86
CA THR A 64 33.84 25.79 26.81
C THR A 64 32.67 25.00 27.40
N VAL A 65 31.48 25.40 27.03
CA VAL A 65 30.21 24.73 27.38
C VAL A 65 29.70 24.02 26.16
N TYR A 66 29.48 22.71 26.26
CA TYR A 66 28.95 21.89 25.15
C TYR A 66 27.45 21.78 25.28
N ILE A 67 26.75 22.11 24.18
CA ILE A 67 25.28 22.07 24.06
C ILE A 67 24.88 20.89 23.23
N SER A 68 23.95 20.10 23.75
CA SER A 68 23.39 18.94 23.02
C SER A 68 22.66 19.36 21.77
N THR A 69 22.96 18.69 20.65
CA THR A 69 22.14 18.72 19.41
C THR A 69 21.05 17.63 19.41
N GLY A 70 21.00 16.81 20.47
CA GLY A 70 20.25 15.56 20.52
C GLY A 70 21.05 14.40 19.95
N PRO A 71 20.46 13.21 19.78
CA PRO A 71 21.13 12.03 19.26
C PRO A 71 21.53 12.19 17.79
N ASP A 72 22.66 11.60 17.41
CA ASP A 72 23.13 11.59 16.01
C ASP A 72 22.26 10.71 15.11
N ALA A 73 21.63 9.68 15.66
CA ALA A 73 20.81 8.74 14.94
C ALA A 73 19.59 8.31 15.75
N LEU A 74 18.48 8.14 15.07
CA LEU A 74 17.20 7.69 15.62
C LEU A 74 16.67 6.47 14.89
N THR A 75 15.86 5.68 15.57
CA THR A 75 15.20 4.52 14.97
C THR A 75 13.92 4.94 14.26
N VAL A 76 13.76 4.52 13.01
CA VAL A 76 12.54 4.79 12.22
C VAL A 76 11.34 4.08 12.87
N PRO A 77 10.29 4.83 13.28
CA PRO A 77 9.11 4.25 13.92
C PRO A 77 8.24 3.50 12.92
N ASP A 78 7.36 2.64 13.44
CA ASP A 78 6.34 2.01 12.61
C ASP A 78 5.24 3.01 12.27
N VAL A 79 5.07 3.24 10.98
CA VAL A 79 4.07 4.14 10.38
C VAL A 79 3.19 3.41 9.35
N VAL A 80 3.36 2.09 9.18
CA VAL A 80 2.62 1.28 8.22
C VAL A 80 1.13 1.25 8.59
N GLY A 81 0.27 1.43 7.61
CA GLY A 81 -1.19 1.47 7.79
C GLY A 81 -1.75 2.81 8.28
N MET A 82 -0.91 3.76 8.68
CA MET A 82 -1.33 5.13 9.04
C MET A 82 -1.70 5.93 7.80
N SER A 83 -2.47 7.02 7.96
CA SER A 83 -2.56 8.02 6.90
C SER A 83 -1.23 8.76 6.73
N SER A 84 -1.00 9.39 5.57
CA SER A 84 0.21 10.18 5.34
C SER A 84 0.43 11.22 6.44
N GLN A 85 -0.62 11.95 6.84
CA GLN A 85 -0.53 12.95 7.90
C GLN A 85 -0.13 12.33 9.25
N GLN A 86 -0.77 11.23 9.66
CA GLN A 86 -0.41 10.55 10.92
C GLN A 86 1.02 10.02 10.92
N ALA A 87 1.49 9.51 9.77
CA ALA A 87 2.87 9.05 9.61
C ALA A 87 3.88 10.20 9.77
N GLN A 88 3.59 11.36 9.17
CA GLN A 88 4.42 12.56 9.32
C GLN A 88 4.45 13.06 10.76
N GLU A 89 3.30 13.12 11.42
CA GLU A 89 3.20 13.50 12.85
C GLU A 89 3.97 12.50 13.73
N ARG A 90 3.89 11.20 13.42
CA ARG A 90 4.63 10.17 14.16
C ARG A 90 6.13 10.29 13.97
N LEU A 91 6.61 10.49 12.74
CA LEU A 91 8.02 10.75 12.45
C LEU A 91 8.50 12.01 13.18
N ALA A 92 7.73 13.09 13.13
CA ALA A 92 8.09 14.33 13.83
C ALA A 92 8.18 14.15 15.35
N SER A 93 7.27 13.37 15.96
CA SER A 93 7.28 13.09 17.42
C SER A 93 8.49 12.26 17.87
N GLU A 94 9.08 11.49 16.97
CA GLU A 94 10.28 10.67 17.24
C GLU A 94 11.59 11.41 16.92
N GLY A 95 11.52 12.72 16.64
CA GLY A 95 12.70 13.56 16.44
C GLY A 95 13.04 13.86 14.99
N PHE A 96 12.26 13.38 14.01
CA PHE A 96 12.46 13.67 12.59
C PHE A 96 11.65 14.89 12.11
N ALA A 97 11.43 15.86 12.99
CA ALA A 97 10.68 17.07 12.65
C ALA A 97 11.43 17.93 11.62
N GLY A 98 10.73 18.35 10.59
CA GLY A 98 11.28 19.21 9.53
C GLY A 98 12.05 18.47 8.44
N ASN A 99 12.15 17.16 8.49
CA ASN A 99 12.80 16.35 7.47
C ASN A 99 12.00 16.34 6.17
N THR A 100 12.70 16.17 5.05
CA THR A 100 12.04 16.05 3.75
C THR A 100 11.30 14.72 3.67
N ILE A 101 9.99 14.77 3.39
CA ILE A 101 9.15 13.60 3.19
C ILE A 101 8.59 13.65 1.77
N VAL A 102 8.86 12.61 0.99
CA VAL A 102 8.36 12.42 -0.36
C VAL A 102 7.30 11.33 -0.35
N GLU A 103 6.19 11.55 -1.05
CA GLU A 103 5.16 10.53 -1.22
C GLU A 103 5.30 9.86 -2.58
N SER A 104 5.22 8.53 -2.58
CA SER A 104 5.26 7.71 -3.80
C SER A 104 4.00 6.82 -3.86
N PRO A 105 3.21 6.89 -4.92
CA PRO A 105 1.99 6.10 -5.03
C PRO A 105 2.30 4.63 -5.38
N GLU A 106 1.54 3.70 -4.79
CA GLU A 106 1.61 2.27 -5.09
C GLU A 106 0.22 1.64 -5.10
N ASN A 107 -0.05 0.76 -6.08
CA ASN A 107 -1.24 -0.07 -6.07
C ASN A 107 -1.02 -1.25 -5.13
N ASN A 108 -1.79 -1.31 -4.05
CA ASN A 108 -1.61 -2.37 -3.07
C ASN A 108 -2.97 -2.86 -2.55
N PRO A 109 -3.31 -4.16 -2.72
CA PRO A 109 -4.61 -4.68 -2.32
C PRO A 109 -4.81 -4.76 -0.80
N ALA A 110 -3.73 -4.77 0.00
CA ALA A 110 -3.81 -4.89 1.45
C ALA A 110 -4.21 -3.58 2.15
N PHE A 111 -3.97 -2.42 1.51
CA PHE A 111 -4.15 -1.11 2.12
C PHE A 111 -5.29 -0.31 1.46
N GLN A 112 -5.90 0.58 2.24
CA GLN A 112 -6.87 1.54 1.71
C GLN A 112 -6.17 2.75 1.10
N ALA A 113 -6.88 3.48 0.23
CA ALA A 113 -6.37 4.72 -0.35
C ALA A 113 -5.86 5.67 0.74
N GLY A 114 -4.67 6.24 0.53
CA GLY A 114 -4.04 7.18 1.45
C GLY A 114 -3.32 6.57 2.64
N GLN A 115 -3.31 5.24 2.79
CA GLN A 115 -2.53 4.57 3.84
C GLN A 115 -1.08 4.34 3.40
N VAL A 116 -0.16 4.45 4.36
CA VAL A 116 1.26 4.11 4.18
C VAL A 116 1.41 2.60 4.02
N VAL A 117 1.95 2.19 2.88
CA VAL A 117 2.30 0.79 2.59
C VAL A 117 3.64 0.44 3.21
N ARG A 118 4.61 1.34 3.06
CA ARG A 118 5.95 1.24 3.64
C ARG A 118 6.60 2.62 3.72
N VAL A 119 7.64 2.73 4.53
CA VAL A 119 8.51 3.89 4.65
C VAL A 119 9.94 3.50 4.25
N GLU A 120 10.64 4.40 3.60
CA GLU A 120 12.05 4.23 3.24
C GLU A 120 12.86 5.43 3.78
N PRO A 121 13.88 5.18 4.62
CA PRO A 121 14.39 3.89 5.14
C PRO A 121 13.34 3.11 5.94
N GLY A 122 13.46 1.78 5.97
CA GLY A 122 12.46 0.88 6.56
C GLY A 122 12.31 1.02 8.07
N VAL A 123 11.13 0.62 8.58
CA VAL A 123 10.83 0.57 10.02
C VAL A 123 11.92 -0.17 10.79
N GLY A 124 12.35 0.39 11.93
CA GLY A 124 13.39 -0.17 12.78
C GLY A 124 14.82 0.13 12.34
N SER A 125 15.02 0.79 11.20
CA SER A 125 16.36 1.24 10.78
C SER A 125 16.87 2.36 11.67
N LEU A 126 18.16 2.33 12.02
CA LEU A 126 18.83 3.43 12.69
C LEU A 126 19.35 4.39 11.60
N VAL A 127 18.89 5.63 11.61
CA VAL A 127 19.19 6.62 10.57
C VAL A 127 19.54 7.98 11.21
N PRO A 128 20.32 8.83 10.52
CA PRO A 128 20.60 10.19 10.99
C PRO A 128 19.32 11.00 11.22
N VAL A 129 19.37 11.94 12.15
CA VAL A 129 18.21 12.79 12.50
C VAL A 129 17.73 13.68 11.35
N ASP A 130 18.59 13.96 10.36
CA ASP A 130 18.31 14.75 9.17
C ASP A 130 17.90 13.89 7.95
N GLN A 131 17.64 12.59 8.18
CA GLN A 131 17.27 11.64 7.12
C GLN A 131 15.99 12.05 6.39
N SER A 132 16.06 12.07 5.06
CA SER A 132 14.86 12.21 4.22
C SER A 132 14.11 10.88 4.13
N PHE A 133 12.78 10.96 4.10
CA PHE A 133 11.91 9.78 4.03
C PHE A 133 11.11 9.73 2.74
N THR A 134 10.86 8.53 2.26
CA THR A 134 9.85 8.25 1.24
C THR A 134 8.73 7.44 1.87
N LEU A 135 7.52 7.99 1.89
CA LEU A 135 6.31 7.28 2.27
C LEU A 135 5.67 6.72 1.00
N VAL A 136 5.57 5.41 0.92
CA VAL A 136 4.85 4.75 -0.17
C VAL A 136 3.39 4.64 0.24
N ILE A 137 2.53 5.32 -0.53
CA ILE A 137 1.11 5.52 -0.19
C ILE A 137 0.23 4.69 -1.13
N ALA A 138 -0.69 3.92 -0.55
CA ALA A 138 -1.66 3.15 -1.32
C ALA A 138 -2.58 4.07 -2.12
N THR A 139 -2.71 3.83 -3.41
CA THR A 139 -3.61 4.57 -4.31
C THR A 139 -5.09 4.24 -4.07
N GLY A 140 -5.37 3.10 -3.41
CA GLY A 140 -6.71 2.51 -3.32
C GLY A 140 -7.12 1.75 -4.56
N ASN A 141 -6.24 1.68 -5.55
CA ASN A 141 -6.41 0.89 -6.74
C ASN A 141 -5.65 -0.43 -6.64
N VAL A 142 -6.06 -1.39 -7.43
CA VAL A 142 -5.43 -2.69 -7.56
C VAL A 142 -5.34 -3.08 -9.03
N ASP A 143 -4.33 -3.87 -9.36
CA ASP A 143 -4.18 -4.37 -10.72
C ASP A 143 -5.02 -5.62 -10.93
N ILE A 144 -5.65 -5.73 -12.09
CA ILE A 144 -6.35 -6.96 -12.48
C ILE A 144 -5.30 -8.06 -12.65
N PRO A 145 -5.42 -9.19 -11.93
CA PRO A 145 -4.44 -10.26 -12.02
C PRO A 145 -4.40 -10.87 -13.42
N ALA A 146 -3.28 -11.47 -13.78
CA ALA A 146 -3.17 -12.21 -15.03
C ALA A 146 -4.06 -13.46 -14.96
N LEU A 147 -5.19 -13.42 -15.66
CA LEU A 147 -6.05 -14.57 -15.88
C LEU A 147 -5.74 -15.18 -17.26
N ASN A 148 -6.02 -16.47 -17.43
CA ASN A 148 -5.81 -17.17 -18.68
C ASN A 148 -7.09 -17.94 -19.06
N PRO A 149 -7.50 -17.95 -20.34
CA PRO A 149 -8.55 -18.83 -20.78
C PRO A 149 -8.22 -20.30 -20.49
N GLY A 150 -9.21 -21.09 -20.08
CA GLY A 150 -9.04 -22.48 -19.70
C GLY A 150 -8.76 -22.71 -18.20
N MET A 151 -8.50 -21.66 -17.40
CA MET A 151 -8.48 -21.75 -15.93
C MET A 151 -9.85 -22.20 -15.42
N THR A 152 -9.88 -22.88 -14.29
CA THR A 152 -11.14 -23.17 -13.61
C THR A 152 -11.77 -21.90 -13.04
N GLN A 153 -13.08 -21.91 -12.90
CA GLN A 153 -13.81 -20.82 -12.24
C GLN A 153 -13.22 -20.48 -10.86
N GLN A 154 -12.86 -21.51 -10.08
CA GLN A 154 -12.35 -21.30 -8.72
C GLN A 154 -11.00 -20.59 -8.73
N GLU A 155 -10.08 -21.00 -9.60
CA GLU A 155 -8.76 -20.36 -9.73
C GLU A 155 -8.89 -18.90 -10.13
N ALA A 156 -9.78 -18.58 -11.09
CA ALA A 156 -10.02 -17.19 -11.51
C ALA A 156 -10.63 -16.35 -10.37
N VAL A 157 -11.59 -16.89 -9.62
CA VAL A 157 -12.19 -16.22 -8.46
C VAL A 157 -11.17 -15.97 -7.35
N ASP A 158 -10.32 -16.94 -7.07
CA ASP A 158 -9.31 -16.83 -6.01
C ASP A 158 -8.23 -15.81 -6.40
N ALA A 159 -7.83 -15.76 -7.66
CA ALA A 159 -6.91 -14.74 -8.18
C ALA A 159 -7.49 -13.33 -8.02
N LEU A 160 -8.77 -13.12 -8.32
CA LEU A 160 -9.45 -11.83 -8.12
C LEU A 160 -9.58 -11.47 -6.64
N LYS A 161 -9.93 -12.42 -5.78
CA LYS A 161 -10.02 -12.21 -4.33
C LYS A 161 -8.69 -11.80 -3.72
N ALA A 162 -7.57 -12.36 -4.18
CA ALA A 162 -6.23 -12.00 -3.73
C ALA A 162 -5.91 -10.50 -3.97
N GLN A 163 -6.52 -9.90 -4.99
CA GLN A 163 -6.43 -8.48 -5.30
C GLN A 163 -7.58 -7.65 -4.70
N ASN A 164 -8.39 -8.22 -3.80
CA ASN A 164 -9.59 -7.57 -3.26
C ASN A 164 -10.57 -7.10 -4.35
N LEU A 165 -10.70 -7.88 -5.43
CA LEU A 165 -11.69 -7.69 -6.48
C LEU A 165 -12.88 -8.64 -6.30
N THR A 166 -14.04 -8.26 -6.84
CA THR A 166 -15.25 -9.06 -6.80
C THR A 166 -15.47 -9.74 -8.15
N ALA A 167 -15.68 -11.06 -8.16
CA ALA A 167 -16.02 -11.79 -9.36
C ALA A 167 -17.54 -11.78 -9.60
N ARG A 168 -17.96 -11.46 -10.82
CA ARG A 168 -19.31 -11.68 -11.33
C ARG A 168 -19.27 -12.78 -12.38
N ILE A 169 -19.96 -13.89 -12.11
CA ILE A 169 -19.93 -15.05 -13.00
C ILE A 169 -21.11 -14.97 -13.97
N GLN A 170 -20.83 -15.20 -15.24
CA GLN A 170 -21.80 -15.40 -16.31
C GLN A 170 -21.49 -16.72 -17.01
N SER A 171 -22.53 -17.49 -17.34
CA SER A 171 -22.38 -18.70 -18.12
C SER A 171 -22.46 -18.36 -19.60
N GLU A 172 -21.57 -18.96 -20.40
CA GLU A 172 -21.53 -18.83 -21.85
C GLU A 172 -21.38 -20.21 -22.47
N PRO A 173 -22.32 -20.65 -23.38
CA PRO A 173 -22.20 -21.93 -24.05
C PRO A 173 -20.92 -21.98 -24.91
N SER A 174 -20.13 -23.01 -24.76
CA SER A 174 -18.88 -23.17 -25.52
C SER A 174 -18.61 -24.63 -25.84
N GLY A 175 -18.14 -24.87 -27.05
CA GLY A 175 -17.62 -26.16 -27.48
C GLY A 175 -16.10 -26.26 -27.43
N ASP A 176 -15.40 -25.12 -27.19
CA ASP A 176 -13.94 -25.03 -27.21
C ASP A 176 -13.33 -25.18 -25.81
N TYR A 177 -14.12 -25.01 -24.76
CA TYR A 177 -13.70 -25.10 -23.36
C TYR A 177 -14.55 -26.14 -22.61
N GLU A 178 -13.94 -26.79 -21.62
CA GLU A 178 -14.66 -27.67 -20.74
C GLU A 178 -15.63 -26.91 -19.84
N VAL A 179 -16.75 -27.52 -19.48
CA VAL A 179 -17.72 -26.91 -18.56
C VAL A 179 -17.04 -26.53 -17.25
N GLY A 180 -17.20 -25.27 -16.84
CA GLY A 180 -16.57 -24.72 -15.66
C GLY A 180 -15.25 -24.00 -15.91
N GLN A 181 -14.72 -23.99 -17.12
CA GLN A 181 -13.52 -23.24 -17.48
C GLN A 181 -13.83 -21.79 -17.85
N LEU A 182 -12.89 -20.91 -17.59
CA LEU A 182 -12.91 -19.49 -17.94
C LEU A 182 -12.70 -19.34 -19.46
N ILE A 183 -13.64 -18.68 -20.11
CA ILE A 183 -13.55 -18.32 -21.54
C ILE A 183 -12.87 -16.96 -21.68
N ARG A 184 -13.39 -15.97 -20.97
CA ARG A 184 -12.95 -14.56 -21.05
C ARG A 184 -13.39 -13.81 -19.80
N TRP A 185 -12.87 -12.60 -19.62
CA TRP A 185 -13.23 -11.71 -18.52
C TRP A 185 -13.20 -10.25 -18.95
N GLU A 186 -13.84 -9.39 -18.17
CA GLU A 186 -13.86 -7.95 -18.43
C GLU A 186 -13.90 -7.17 -17.09
N PRO A 187 -13.03 -6.14 -16.93
CA PRO A 187 -12.00 -5.68 -17.87
C PRO A 187 -10.83 -6.67 -17.97
N LEU A 188 -10.16 -6.69 -19.14
CA LEU A 188 -9.09 -7.68 -19.45
C LEU A 188 -7.81 -7.47 -18.64
N SER A 189 -7.45 -6.23 -18.39
CA SER A 189 -6.22 -5.83 -17.68
C SER A 189 -6.33 -4.37 -17.24
N GLY A 190 -5.34 -3.91 -16.50
CA GLY A 190 -5.23 -2.53 -16.03
C GLY A 190 -5.50 -2.39 -14.55
N THR A 191 -5.59 -1.15 -14.11
CA THR A 191 -5.77 -0.77 -12.72
C THR A 191 -7.20 -0.32 -12.47
N VAL A 192 -7.82 -0.87 -11.45
CA VAL A 192 -9.21 -0.56 -11.05
C VAL A 192 -9.28 -0.28 -9.54
N PRO A 193 -10.27 0.49 -9.07
CA PRO A 193 -10.48 0.67 -7.64
C PRO A 193 -10.67 -0.68 -6.91
N ARG A 194 -10.21 -0.77 -5.68
CA ARG A 194 -10.49 -1.94 -4.82
C ARG A 194 -11.99 -2.22 -4.78
N LEU A 195 -12.35 -3.48 -4.64
CA LEU A 195 -13.73 -3.97 -4.61
C LEU A 195 -14.48 -3.83 -5.93
N SER A 196 -13.83 -3.35 -7.00
CA SER A 196 -14.41 -3.37 -8.35
C SER A 196 -14.81 -4.77 -8.77
N THR A 197 -15.82 -4.84 -9.63
CA THR A 197 -16.34 -6.11 -10.15
C THR A 197 -15.68 -6.44 -11.48
N VAL A 198 -15.15 -7.65 -11.59
CA VAL A 198 -14.68 -8.26 -12.85
C VAL A 198 -15.67 -9.34 -13.25
N THR A 199 -16.17 -9.26 -14.46
CA THR A 199 -17.09 -10.27 -15.00
C THR A 199 -16.29 -11.41 -15.62
N LEU A 200 -16.60 -12.64 -15.21
CA LEU A 200 -16.00 -13.87 -15.72
C LEU A 200 -17.05 -14.62 -16.55
N TRP A 201 -16.74 -14.98 -17.76
CA TRP A 201 -17.57 -15.86 -18.59
C TRP A 201 -17.03 -17.27 -18.49
N ILE A 202 -17.88 -18.14 -17.96
CA ILE A 202 -17.55 -19.53 -17.66
C ILE A 202 -18.28 -20.43 -18.64
N ALA A 203 -17.54 -21.38 -19.21
CA ALA A 203 -18.09 -22.35 -20.17
C ALA A 203 -19.22 -23.17 -19.56
N SER A 204 -20.33 -23.24 -20.30
CA SER A 204 -21.44 -24.11 -20.02
C SER A 204 -21.65 -25.07 -21.20
N GLU A 205 -22.54 -26.03 -21.04
CA GLU A 205 -22.85 -26.99 -22.11
C GLU A 205 -23.25 -26.24 -23.41
N PRO A 206 -22.75 -26.68 -24.55
CA PRO A 206 -23.16 -26.13 -25.84
C PRO A 206 -24.68 -26.24 -26.01
N ILE A 207 -25.30 -25.20 -26.56
CA ILE A 207 -26.71 -25.30 -26.95
C ILE A 207 -26.78 -26.26 -28.16
N GLU A 208 -27.26 -27.48 -27.92
CA GLU A 208 -27.60 -28.37 -29.06
C GLU A 208 -28.66 -27.68 -29.90
N THR A 209 -28.26 -27.18 -31.07
CA THR A 209 -29.23 -26.73 -32.06
C THR A 209 -30.04 -27.97 -32.46
N ALA A 210 -31.31 -28.03 -32.08
CA ALA A 210 -32.19 -29.13 -32.49
C ALA A 210 -32.03 -29.32 -33.97
N THR A 211 -31.50 -30.48 -34.37
CA THR A 211 -31.45 -30.87 -35.78
C THR A 211 -32.89 -30.77 -36.31
N PRO A 212 -33.15 -29.99 -37.36
CA PRO A 212 -34.52 -29.89 -37.88
C PRO A 212 -35.05 -31.30 -38.14
N THR A 213 -36.10 -31.68 -37.43
CA THR A 213 -36.80 -32.95 -37.67
C THR A 213 -37.10 -33.01 -39.17
N PRO A 214 -36.65 -34.08 -39.91
CA PRO A 214 -36.89 -34.13 -41.32
C PRO A 214 -38.40 -34.02 -41.53
N THR A 215 -38.81 -33.03 -42.33
CA THR A 215 -40.21 -32.84 -42.72
C THR A 215 -40.65 -34.14 -43.35
N PRO A 216 -41.72 -34.77 -42.85
CA PRO A 216 -42.20 -36.02 -43.48
C PRO A 216 -42.44 -35.78 -44.97
N THR A 217 -41.74 -36.53 -45.79
CA THR A 217 -41.94 -36.52 -47.25
C THR A 217 -43.42 -36.80 -47.52
N PRO A 218 -44.13 -35.97 -48.29
CA PRO A 218 -45.52 -36.22 -48.61
C PRO A 218 -45.63 -37.59 -49.36
N THR A 219 -46.29 -38.55 -48.74
CA THR A 219 -46.61 -39.86 -49.36
C THR A 219 -47.51 -39.59 -50.53
N THR A 220 -47.00 -39.75 -51.71
CA THR A 220 -47.82 -39.73 -52.94
C THR A 220 -48.87 -40.83 -52.81
N PRO A 221 -50.16 -40.52 -52.94
CA PRO A 221 -51.18 -41.56 -52.95
C PRO A 221 -50.95 -42.50 -54.12
N PRO A 222 -51.20 -43.82 -53.98
CA PRO A 222 -51.01 -44.77 -55.05
C PRO A 222 -51.90 -44.42 -56.26
N PRO A 223 -51.46 -44.69 -57.50
CA PRO A 223 -52.20 -44.38 -58.70
C PRO A 223 -53.52 -45.16 -58.68
N VAL A 224 -54.60 -44.43 -58.92
CA VAL A 224 -55.95 -45.03 -59.07
C VAL A 224 -55.94 -45.74 -60.41
N ASP A 225 -56.12 -47.06 -60.38
CA ASP A 225 -56.26 -47.94 -61.55
C ASP A 225 -57.61 -47.58 -62.29
N PRO A 226 -57.66 -47.27 -63.61
CA PRO A 226 -58.88 -47.07 -64.34
C PRO A 226 -59.49 -48.42 -64.61
N GLY A 227 -60.28 -48.88 -63.64
CA GLY A 227 -61.07 -50.14 -63.81
C GLY A 227 -61.99 -50.08 -65.00
N THR A 228 -61.80 -51.06 -65.82
CA THR A 228 -62.57 -51.51 -66.98
C THR A 228 -64.05 -51.39 -66.74
N GLY A 229 -64.67 -50.69 -67.66
CA GLY A 229 -66.11 -50.77 -67.81
C GLY A 229 -66.55 -52.15 -68.25
N ASP A 230 -67.62 -52.62 -67.75
CA ASP A 230 -68.43 -53.59 -68.45
C ASP A 230 -69.91 -53.25 -68.25
N GLY A 231 -70.55 -53.40 -69.33
CA GLY A 231 -71.91 -53.03 -69.61
C GLY A 231 -72.97 -54.04 -69.22
N GLY A 232 -74.09 -53.66 -69.40
CA GLY A 232 -75.29 -54.55 -69.46
C GLY A 232 -76.37 -54.02 -68.49
N GLY A 233 -77.33 -53.41 -68.95
CA GLY A 233 -78.37 -54.01 -69.72
C GLY A 233 -79.64 -54.16 -68.91
N GLY A 234 -80.65 -53.49 -69.30
CA GLY A 234 -81.99 -54.02 -69.26
C GLY A 234 -82.89 -53.75 -68.08
N GLY A 235 -83.88 -53.04 -68.26
CA GLY A 235 -85.23 -53.54 -68.31
C GLY A 235 -86.23 -52.93 -67.36
N ASP A 236 -87.02 -52.22 -67.95
CA ASP A 236 -88.49 -52.10 -67.81
C ASP A 236 -89.15 -52.08 -66.38
N GLY A 237 -90.07 -51.19 -66.31
CA GLY A 237 -91.43 -51.48 -65.92
C GLY A 237 -91.99 -50.67 -64.74
N ASP A 238 -92.94 -49.93 -65.20
CA ASP A 238 -94.12 -49.33 -64.60
C ASP A 238 -93.99 -48.07 -63.70
#